data_f62c7288b901dd961fc3810800d73dbf
#
_entry.id   f62c7288b901dd961fc3810800d73dbf
#
_cell.length_a   1.000
_cell.length_b   1.000
_cell.length_c   1.000
_cell.angle_alpha   90.00
_cell.angle_beta   90.00
_cell.angle_gamma   90.00
#
_symmetry.space_group_name_H-M   'P 1'
#
loop_
_entity.id
_entity.type
_entity.pdbx_description
1 polymer ?
#
loop_
_entity_poly.entity_id
_entity_poly.type
_entity_poly.pdbx_seq_one_letter_code
_entity_poly.pdbx_strand_id
1 'polypeptide(L)'
;MLFIYIRHGEPIYDPDGLTELGKQQAEAVAKQLSIMGVDKIFSSTSNRAIQTALPTAKRLNKEISYLDFANEKHVWNNLTINTPTSKVWLFQSEKVINLFHTQEIIDLGLKWYEHPEFFNTPYEDEMSRIQNESNRFFQALGYQHLNNGKYKVVNESDDRIAMFAHQGFGFAFLSLLLNIPYPIFCTRFELGLAEITLIEFENKEGYSYPKVISLSSNSHLR
;
A
#
# COMPACT_ATOMS: atom_id res chain seq x y z
N MET A 1 -13.51 -5.41 -10.55
CA MET A 1 -13.31 -4.74 -9.24
C MET A 1 -12.35 -3.56 -9.40
N LEU A 2 -12.63 -2.44 -8.74
CA LEU A 2 -11.69 -1.31 -8.63
C LEU A 2 -11.12 -1.26 -7.21
N PHE A 3 -9.83 -1.45 -7.05
CA PHE A 3 -9.12 -1.30 -5.79
C PHE A 3 -8.54 0.10 -5.69
N ILE A 4 -8.84 0.79 -4.59
CA ILE A 4 -8.49 2.19 -4.33
C ILE A 4 -7.58 2.20 -3.11
N TYR A 5 -6.29 2.51 -3.31
CA TYR A 5 -5.33 2.66 -2.23
C TYR A 5 -5.16 4.12 -1.86
N ILE A 6 -5.27 4.45 -0.56
CA ILE A 6 -5.19 5.82 -0.06
C ILE A 6 -4.15 5.85 1.07
N ARG A 7 -3.12 6.70 0.94
CA ARG A 7 -2.24 7.01 2.07
C ARG A 7 -2.96 7.96 3.03
N HIS A 8 -2.74 7.80 4.34
CA HIS A 8 -3.27 8.72 5.35
C HIS A 8 -2.91 10.17 5.07
N GLY A 9 -3.71 11.12 5.58
CA GLY A 9 -3.45 12.54 5.57
C GLY A 9 -2.23 12.94 6.43
N GLU A 10 -1.90 14.23 6.46
CA GLU A 10 -0.74 14.74 7.21
C GLU A 10 -0.79 14.31 8.68
N PRO A 11 0.26 13.57 9.17
CA PRO A 11 0.20 12.91 10.46
C PRO A 11 0.78 13.75 11.59
N ILE A 12 0.26 13.49 12.80
CA ILE A 12 0.98 13.63 14.07
C ILE A 12 1.38 12.19 14.47
N TYR A 13 2.63 12.00 14.91
CA TYR A 13 3.09 10.68 15.31
C TYR A 13 2.97 10.41 16.81
N ASP A 14 2.91 11.44 17.63
CA ASP A 14 2.73 11.34 19.08
C ASP A 14 1.87 12.50 19.60
N PRO A 15 0.62 12.24 20.06
CA PRO A 15 -0.11 10.97 19.86
C PRO A 15 -0.46 10.72 18.39
N ASP A 16 -0.51 9.43 17.97
CA ASP A 16 -0.81 9.06 16.58
C ASP A 16 -2.17 9.62 16.13
N GLY A 17 -2.17 10.39 15.04
CA GLY A 17 -3.37 11.02 14.50
C GLY A 17 -3.09 11.92 13.32
N LEU A 18 -4.01 12.83 13.01
CA LEU A 18 -3.91 13.81 11.93
C LEU A 18 -3.75 15.24 12.47
N THR A 19 -2.96 16.05 11.75
CA THR A 19 -2.95 17.51 11.92
C THR A 19 -4.28 18.10 11.42
N GLU A 20 -4.49 19.40 11.63
CA GLU A 20 -5.65 20.10 11.06
C GLU A 20 -5.64 20.06 9.52
N LEU A 21 -4.45 20.15 8.90
CA LEU A 21 -4.31 19.96 7.46
C LEU A 21 -4.65 18.51 7.05
N GLY A 22 -4.16 17.52 7.81
CA GLY A 22 -4.50 16.11 7.58
C GLY A 22 -6.00 15.83 7.64
N LYS A 23 -6.73 16.49 8.55
CA LYS A 23 -8.20 16.39 8.63
C LYS A 23 -8.88 17.01 7.41
N GLN A 24 -8.41 18.16 6.94
CA GLN A 24 -8.90 18.79 5.69
C GLN A 24 -8.65 17.89 4.48
N GLN A 25 -7.46 17.29 4.40
CA GLN A 25 -7.13 16.30 3.37
C GLN A 25 -8.06 15.09 3.42
N ALA A 26 -8.37 14.58 4.62
CA ALA A 26 -9.31 13.46 4.81
C ALA A 26 -10.72 13.79 4.31
N GLU A 27 -11.20 15.02 4.54
CA GLU A 27 -12.48 15.50 4.01
C GLU A 27 -12.49 15.62 2.49
N ALA A 28 -11.37 16.08 1.89
CA ALA A 28 -11.23 16.14 0.42
C ALA A 28 -11.25 14.74 -0.21
N VAL A 29 -10.52 13.78 0.38
CA VAL A 29 -10.58 12.35 0.00
C VAL A 29 -12.01 11.84 0.08
N ALA A 30 -12.71 12.10 1.19
CA ALA A 30 -14.08 11.64 1.40
C ALA A 30 -15.05 12.20 0.35
N LYS A 31 -14.89 13.47 -0.02
CA LYS A 31 -15.68 14.10 -1.10
C LYS A 31 -15.42 13.39 -2.43
N GLN A 32 -14.17 13.14 -2.78
CA GLN A 32 -13.81 12.46 -4.02
C GLN A 32 -14.34 11.03 -4.07
N LEU A 33 -14.13 10.26 -3.00
CA LEU A 33 -14.59 8.86 -2.91
C LEU A 33 -16.12 8.76 -2.88
N SER A 34 -16.82 9.75 -2.34
CA SER A 34 -18.30 9.77 -2.39
C SER A 34 -18.85 9.98 -3.80
N ILE A 35 -18.13 10.74 -4.65
CA ILE A 35 -18.48 10.92 -6.08
C ILE A 35 -18.18 9.62 -6.85
N MET A 36 -17.06 8.97 -6.57
CA MET A 36 -16.69 7.72 -7.22
C MET A 36 -17.63 6.57 -6.83
N GLY A 37 -18.14 6.61 -5.60
CA GLY A 37 -18.81 5.47 -4.94
C GLY A 37 -17.80 4.45 -4.43
N VAL A 38 -17.99 3.97 -3.21
CA VAL A 38 -17.16 2.93 -2.59
C VAL A 38 -18.06 1.91 -1.95
N ASP A 39 -17.82 0.62 -2.16
CA ASP A 39 -18.67 -0.47 -1.65
C ASP A 39 -18.17 -0.99 -0.31
N LYS A 40 -16.86 -1.11 -0.14
CA LYS A 40 -16.21 -1.58 1.09
C LYS A 40 -15.05 -0.67 1.47
N ILE A 41 -14.93 -0.40 2.77
CA ILE A 41 -13.88 0.46 3.32
C ILE A 41 -13.03 -0.36 4.28
N PHE A 42 -11.73 -0.38 4.03
CA PHE A 42 -10.73 -0.99 4.88
C PHE A 42 -9.74 0.07 5.36
N SER A 43 -9.22 -0.11 6.57
CA SER A 43 -8.20 0.78 7.12
C SER A 43 -7.16 0.00 7.92
N SER A 44 -5.92 0.44 7.83
CA SER A 44 -4.90 0.11 8.83
C SER A 44 -5.41 0.44 10.24
N THR A 45 -4.90 -0.25 11.24
CA THR A 45 -5.27 -0.06 12.66
C THR A 45 -4.62 1.17 13.31
N SER A 46 -3.79 1.94 12.61
CA SER A 46 -3.23 3.18 13.16
C SER A 46 -4.23 4.34 13.12
N ASN A 47 -4.19 5.22 14.13
CA ASN A 47 -5.18 6.30 14.26
C ASN A 47 -5.18 7.26 13.07
N ARG A 48 -4.02 7.63 12.52
CA ARG A 48 -3.95 8.51 11.36
C ARG A 48 -4.63 7.92 10.11
N ALA A 49 -4.56 6.61 9.89
CA ALA A 49 -5.25 5.95 8.79
C ALA A 49 -6.76 5.88 9.05
N ILE A 50 -7.16 5.51 10.27
CA ILE A 50 -8.56 5.49 10.70
C ILE A 50 -9.19 6.88 10.57
N GLN A 51 -8.53 7.93 11.07
CA GLN A 51 -9.02 9.30 10.97
C GLN A 51 -9.14 9.78 9.52
N THR A 52 -8.30 9.27 8.62
CA THR A 52 -8.44 9.57 7.18
C THR A 52 -9.64 8.85 6.55
N ALA A 53 -9.95 7.62 7.00
CA ALA A 53 -11.06 6.82 6.49
C ALA A 53 -12.43 7.28 7.01
N LEU A 54 -12.50 7.79 8.26
CA LEU A 54 -13.74 8.13 8.95
C LEU A 54 -14.68 9.07 8.18
N PRO A 55 -14.23 10.19 7.56
CA PRO A 55 -15.10 11.06 6.79
C PRO A 55 -15.74 10.34 5.59
N THR A 56 -14.98 9.45 4.91
CA THR A 56 -15.50 8.63 3.82
C THR A 56 -16.59 7.67 4.31
N ALA A 57 -16.33 6.95 5.38
CA ALA A 57 -17.26 6.02 5.98
C ALA A 57 -18.56 6.71 6.40
N LYS A 58 -18.46 7.88 7.03
CA LYS A 58 -19.60 8.70 7.44
C LYS A 58 -20.43 9.17 6.24
N ARG A 59 -19.79 9.71 5.18
CA ARG A 59 -20.49 10.21 3.98
C ARG A 59 -21.22 9.12 3.23
N LEU A 60 -20.66 7.92 3.17
CA LEU A 60 -21.23 6.78 2.47
C LEU A 60 -22.12 5.90 3.34
N ASN A 61 -22.23 6.20 4.65
CA ASN A 61 -22.93 5.37 5.64
C ASN A 61 -22.46 3.90 5.61
N LYS A 62 -21.14 3.71 5.66
CA LYS A 62 -20.49 2.39 5.61
C LYS A 62 -19.59 2.19 6.81
N GLU A 63 -19.41 0.93 7.19
CA GLU A 63 -18.49 0.52 8.24
C GLU A 63 -17.05 0.44 7.71
N ILE A 64 -16.08 0.60 8.62
CA ILE A 64 -14.65 0.40 8.33
C ILE A 64 -14.26 -0.97 8.87
N SER A 65 -13.71 -1.82 8.01
CA SER A 65 -13.05 -3.06 8.40
C SER A 65 -11.56 -2.79 8.66
N TYR A 66 -11.06 -3.19 9.82
CA TYR A 66 -9.69 -2.92 10.22
C TYR A 66 -8.75 -4.06 9.81
N LEU A 67 -7.59 -3.68 9.24
CA LEU A 67 -6.56 -4.59 8.75
C LEU A 67 -5.27 -4.36 9.53
N ASP A 68 -5.01 -5.20 10.54
CA ASP A 68 -3.79 -5.08 11.34
C ASP A 68 -2.53 -5.33 10.51
N PHE A 69 -2.58 -6.20 9.52
CA PHE A 69 -1.43 -6.47 8.64
C PHE A 69 -0.97 -5.23 7.86
N ALA A 70 -1.87 -4.24 7.66
CA ALA A 70 -1.57 -2.98 6.99
C ALA A 70 -0.99 -1.90 7.94
N ASN A 71 -0.80 -2.21 9.23
CA ASN A 71 -0.24 -1.25 10.18
C ASN A 71 1.24 -0.99 9.88
N GLU A 72 1.58 0.30 9.72
CA GLU A 72 2.94 0.77 9.38
C GLU A 72 4.01 0.30 10.37
N LYS A 73 3.65 0.07 11.63
CA LYS A 73 4.58 -0.35 12.67
C LYS A 73 5.30 -1.66 12.33
N HIS A 74 4.59 -2.61 11.69
CA HIS A 74 5.21 -3.88 11.28
C HIS A 74 6.30 -3.63 10.25
N VAL A 75 5.98 -2.85 9.22
CA VAL A 75 6.91 -2.53 8.12
C VAL A 75 8.05 -1.64 8.61
N TRP A 76 7.76 -0.65 9.49
CA TRP A 76 8.78 0.18 10.10
C TRP A 76 9.80 -0.62 10.92
N ASN A 77 9.36 -1.66 11.59
CA ASN A 77 10.28 -2.50 12.36
C ASN A 77 11.23 -3.29 11.45
N ASN A 78 10.77 -3.68 10.27
CA ASN A 78 11.42 -4.69 9.45
C ASN A 78 12.01 -4.19 8.13
N LEU A 79 11.50 -3.08 7.53
CA LEU A 79 12.02 -2.52 6.27
C LEU A 79 12.72 -1.17 6.47
N THR A 80 13.48 -1.07 7.54
CA THR A 80 14.29 0.10 7.91
C THR A 80 15.74 -0.30 8.17
N ILE A 81 16.63 0.68 8.19
CA ILE A 81 18.03 0.51 8.54
C ILE A 81 18.43 1.55 9.58
N ASN A 82 19.32 1.15 10.51
CA ASN A 82 19.94 2.07 11.45
C ASN A 82 21.10 2.80 10.75
N THR A 83 21.07 4.11 10.83
CA THR A 83 22.19 4.99 10.49
C THR A 83 22.88 5.44 11.78
N PRO A 84 24.06 6.09 11.73
CA PRO A 84 24.72 6.60 12.94
C PRO A 84 23.86 7.57 13.77
N THR A 85 22.91 8.25 13.14
CA THR A 85 22.11 9.31 13.77
C THR A 85 20.64 8.96 13.98
N SER A 86 20.09 7.97 13.23
CA SER A 86 18.67 7.66 13.25
C SER A 86 18.36 6.32 12.60
N LYS A 87 17.14 5.84 12.82
CA LYS A 87 16.54 4.75 12.03
C LYS A 87 15.79 5.38 10.85
N VAL A 88 16.01 4.87 9.65
CA VAL A 88 15.38 5.38 8.41
C VAL A 88 14.83 4.24 7.56
N TRP A 89 13.89 4.56 6.70
CA TRP A 89 13.40 3.60 5.69
C TRP A 89 14.51 3.20 4.73
N LEU A 90 14.45 1.98 4.17
CA LEU A 90 15.40 1.53 3.14
C LEU A 90 15.47 2.50 1.97
N PHE A 91 14.31 2.99 1.52
CA PHE A 91 14.19 3.95 0.40
C PHE A 91 14.60 5.40 0.74
N GLN A 92 15.01 5.67 1.98
CA GLN A 92 15.58 6.96 2.42
C GLN A 92 17.09 6.90 2.65
N SER A 93 17.67 5.69 2.65
CA SER A 93 19.12 5.51 2.84
C SER A 93 19.83 5.57 1.50
N GLU A 94 20.67 6.58 1.29
CA GLU A 94 21.47 6.73 0.06
C GLU A 94 22.30 5.48 -0.24
N LYS A 95 22.94 4.89 0.78
CA LYS A 95 23.67 3.61 0.63
C LYS A 95 22.78 2.50 0.06
N VAL A 96 21.55 2.35 0.60
CA VAL A 96 20.63 1.31 0.17
C VAL A 96 20.05 1.61 -1.20
N ILE A 97 19.72 2.88 -1.49
CA ILE A 97 19.23 3.30 -2.81
C ILE A 97 20.28 2.97 -3.88
N ASN A 98 21.56 3.29 -3.64
CA ASN A 98 22.64 2.96 -4.58
C ASN A 98 22.74 1.45 -4.79
N LEU A 99 22.63 0.65 -3.73
CA LEU A 99 22.64 -0.81 -3.83
C LEU A 99 21.43 -1.33 -4.62
N PHE A 100 20.24 -0.76 -4.41
CA PHE A 100 19.01 -1.14 -5.13
C PHE A 100 19.12 -0.96 -6.65
N HIS A 101 20.04 -0.12 -7.13
CA HIS A 101 20.25 0.13 -8.54
C HIS A 101 21.43 -0.65 -9.13
N THR A 102 22.05 -1.57 -8.38
CA THR A 102 23.06 -2.47 -8.93
C THR A 102 22.43 -3.57 -9.78
N GLN A 103 23.19 -4.09 -10.74
CA GLN A 103 22.70 -5.16 -11.62
C GLN A 103 22.35 -6.42 -10.82
N GLU A 104 23.14 -6.72 -9.77
CA GLU A 104 22.92 -7.87 -8.88
C GLU A 104 21.54 -7.84 -8.22
N ILE A 105 21.11 -6.69 -7.69
CA ILE A 105 19.77 -6.53 -7.10
C ILE A 105 18.68 -6.59 -8.17
N ILE A 106 18.91 -5.97 -9.33
CA ILE A 106 17.95 -5.98 -10.44
C ILE A 106 17.71 -7.41 -10.92
N ASP A 107 18.74 -8.23 -11.03
CA ASP A 107 18.65 -9.61 -11.49
C ASP A 107 17.93 -10.52 -10.47
N LEU A 108 18.01 -10.22 -9.17
CA LEU A 108 17.25 -10.92 -8.12
C LEU A 108 15.74 -10.61 -8.19
N GLY A 109 15.35 -9.48 -8.75
CA GLY A 109 13.95 -9.12 -8.96
C GLY A 109 13.15 -9.06 -7.65
N LEU A 110 12.08 -9.84 -7.56
CA LEU A 110 11.23 -9.88 -6.34
C LEU A 110 11.98 -10.42 -5.11
N LYS A 111 13.07 -11.16 -5.30
CA LYS A 111 13.88 -11.75 -4.24
C LYS A 111 15.11 -10.89 -3.92
N TRP A 112 15.02 -9.60 -4.12
CA TRP A 112 16.08 -8.62 -3.86
C TRP A 112 16.75 -8.78 -2.48
N TYR A 113 16.03 -9.27 -1.49
CA TYR A 113 16.49 -9.52 -0.13
C TYR A 113 17.46 -10.72 -0.02
N GLU A 114 17.57 -11.57 -1.06
CA GLU A 114 18.57 -12.65 -1.13
C GLU A 114 19.99 -12.11 -1.44
N HIS A 115 20.15 -10.80 -1.68
CA HIS A 115 21.46 -10.21 -1.88
C HIS A 115 22.31 -10.31 -0.59
N PRO A 116 23.62 -10.62 -0.67
CA PRO A 116 24.48 -10.84 0.51
C PRO A 116 24.50 -9.70 1.53
N GLU A 117 24.37 -8.44 1.10
CA GLU A 117 24.28 -7.27 2.00
C GLU A 117 23.03 -7.29 2.90
N PHE A 118 22.04 -8.10 2.57
CA PHE A 118 20.78 -8.23 3.31
C PHE A 118 20.66 -9.55 4.09
N PHE A 119 21.69 -10.37 4.12
CA PHE A 119 21.70 -11.59 4.93
C PHE A 119 21.49 -11.26 6.42
N ASN A 120 20.71 -12.10 7.10
CA ASN A 120 20.33 -11.93 8.50
C ASN A 120 19.52 -10.66 8.80
N THR A 121 18.85 -10.11 7.80
CA THR A 121 17.86 -9.04 7.98
C THR A 121 16.44 -9.63 8.00
N PRO A 122 15.44 -8.91 8.54
CA PRO A 122 14.05 -9.38 8.55
C PRO A 122 13.30 -9.12 7.23
N TYR A 123 13.99 -8.76 6.15
CA TYR A 123 13.34 -8.27 4.92
C TYR A 123 12.54 -9.36 4.21
N GLU A 124 13.10 -10.57 4.09
CA GLU A 124 12.40 -11.72 3.51
C GLU A 124 11.13 -12.06 4.28
N ASP A 125 11.23 -12.16 5.61
CA ASP A 125 10.10 -12.49 6.47
C ASP A 125 8.99 -11.45 6.35
N GLU A 126 9.33 -10.17 6.31
CA GLU A 126 8.36 -9.09 6.18
C GLU A 126 7.68 -9.07 4.80
N MET A 127 8.46 -9.22 3.72
CA MET A 127 7.90 -9.29 2.37
C MET A 127 6.99 -10.51 2.23
N SER A 128 7.38 -11.65 2.79
CA SER A 128 6.57 -12.88 2.82
C SER A 128 5.30 -12.72 3.64
N ARG A 129 5.37 -12.05 4.80
CA ARG A 129 4.21 -11.73 5.64
C ARG A 129 3.20 -10.88 4.84
N ILE A 130 3.65 -9.80 4.23
CA ILE A 130 2.78 -8.91 3.44
C ILE A 130 2.17 -9.66 2.27
N GLN A 131 2.95 -10.47 1.55
CA GLN A 131 2.45 -11.28 0.44
C GLN A 131 1.35 -12.25 0.87
N ASN A 132 1.56 -12.96 1.97
CA ASN A 132 0.60 -13.93 2.48
C ASN A 132 -0.70 -13.27 2.94
N GLU A 133 -0.62 -12.15 3.67
CA GLU A 133 -1.81 -11.41 4.12
C GLU A 133 -2.53 -10.74 2.94
N SER A 134 -1.79 -10.21 1.95
CA SER A 134 -2.37 -9.68 0.71
C SER A 134 -3.13 -10.76 -0.06
N ASN A 135 -2.55 -11.96 -0.16
CA ASN A 135 -3.19 -13.09 -0.84
C ASN A 135 -4.51 -13.48 -0.15
N ARG A 136 -4.53 -13.54 1.20
CA ARG A 136 -5.76 -13.80 1.97
C ARG A 136 -6.80 -12.71 1.75
N PHE A 137 -6.38 -11.44 1.78
CA PHE A 137 -7.23 -10.29 1.57
C PHE A 137 -7.90 -10.31 0.18
N PHE A 138 -7.14 -10.48 -0.88
CA PHE A 138 -7.71 -10.55 -2.23
C PHE A 138 -8.50 -11.83 -2.48
N GLN A 139 -8.14 -12.95 -1.88
CA GLN A 139 -8.91 -14.19 -1.96
C GLN A 139 -10.29 -14.02 -1.32
N ALA A 140 -10.40 -13.31 -0.20
CA ALA A 140 -11.69 -12.99 0.41
C ALA A 140 -12.55 -12.05 -0.46
N LEU A 141 -11.93 -11.29 -1.36
CA LEU A 141 -12.59 -10.44 -2.36
C LEU A 141 -12.89 -11.18 -3.68
N GLY A 142 -12.58 -12.47 -3.78
CA GLY A 142 -12.86 -13.29 -4.96
C GLY A 142 -11.71 -13.40 -5.97
N TYR A 143 -10.49 -12.97 -5.60
CA TYR A 143 -9.30 -12.97 -6.45
C TYR A 143 -8.19 -13.81 -5.84
N GLN A 144 -8.01 -15.03 -6.34
CA GLN A 144 -6.96 -15.95 -5.89
C GLN A 144 -5.64 -15.62 -6.58
N HIS A 145 -4.64 -15.20 -5.82
CA HIS A 145 -3.29 -14.97 -6.34
C HIS A 145 -2.69 -16.26 -6.91
N LEU A 146 -2.13 -16.16 -8.10
CA LEU A 146 -1.29 -17.14 -8.74
C LEU A 146 0.15 -16.60 -8.80
N ASN A 147 1.05 -17.30 -9.45
CA ASN A 147 2.40 -16.80 -9.63
C ASN A 147 2.44 -15.59 -10.59
N ASN A 148 3.48 -14.76 -10.48
CA ASN A 148 3.79 -13.67 -11.41
C ASN A 148 2.72 -12.56 -11.50
N GLY A 149 2.10 -12.17 -10.39
CA GLY A 149 1.13 -11.08 -10.35
C GLY A 149 -0.17 -11.37 -11.08
N LYS A 150 -0.43 -12.63 -11.41
CA LYS A 150 -1.67 -13.11 -12.01
C LYS A 150 -2.64 -13.55 -10.91
N TYR A 151 -3.91 -13.22 -11.09
CA TYR A 151 -5.01 -13.65 -10.20
C TYR A 151 -6.03 -14.45 -10.97
N LYS A 152 -6.50 -15.57 -10.37
CA LYS A 152 -7.69 -16.28 -10.84
C LYS A 152 -8.92 -15.56 -10.28
N VAL A 153 -9.87 -15.21 -11.14
CA VAL A 153 -11.15 -14.66 -10.73
C VAL A 153 -12.05 -15.81 -10.30
N VAL A 154 -12.23 -15.96 -9.00
CA VAL A 154 -13.07 -17.01 -8.40
C VAL A 154 -14.50 -16.50 -8.24
N ASN A 155 -14.63 -15.23 -7.87
CA ASN A 155 -15.91 -14.55 -7.74
C ASN A 155 -15.77 -13.14 -8.31
N GLU A 156 -16.36 -12.90 -9.47
CA GLU A 156 -16.31 -11.60 -10.14
C GLU A 156 -17.13 -10.56 -9.37
N SER A 157 -16.61 -9.36 -9.26
CA SER A 157 -17.26 -8.25 -8.57
C SER A 157 -16.93 -6.94 -9.26
N ASP A 158 -17.92 -6.05 -9.33
CA ASP A 158 -17.77 -4.64 -9.75
C ASP A 158 -17.51 -3.72 -8.55
N ASP A 159 -17.31 -4.27 -7.36
CA ASP A 159 -17.08 -3.53 -6.13
C ASP A 159 -15.91 -2.56 -6.26
N ARG A 160 -16.06 -1.39 -5.66
CA ARG A 160 -15.03 -0.40 -5.44
C ARG A 160 -14.56 -0.48 -4.00
N ILE A 161 -13.33 -0.95 -3.82
CA ILE A 161 -12.75 -1.29 -2.52
C ILE A 161 -11.75 -0.21 -2.13
N ALA A 162 -12.00 0.54 -1.07
CA ALA A 162 -11.05 1.54 -0.54
C ALA A 162 -10.23 0.95 0.61
N MET A 163 -8.89 1.11 0.55
CA MET A 163 -7.96 0.77 1.62
C MET A 163 -7.16 2.00 2.03
N PHE A 164 -7.30 2.41 3.28
CA PHE A 164 -6.56 3.51 3.89
C PHE A 164 -5.36 2.97 4.66
N ALA A 165 -4.16 3.35 4.26
CA ALA A 165 -2.92 2.84 4.84
C ALA A 165 -1.77 3.86 4.79
N HIS A 166 -0.55 3.45 4.46
CA HIS A 166 0.68 4.21 4.69
C HIS A 166 1.61 4.15 3.48
N GLN A 167 2.70 4.93 3.51
CA GLN A 167 3.67 4.93 2.42
C GLN A 167 4.57 3.68 2.42
N GLY A 168 5.23 3.38 3.55
CA GLY A 168 6.15 2.26 3.62
C GLY A 168 5.46 0.92 3.40
N PHE A 169 4.30 0.72 4.05
CA PHE A 169 3.45 -0.44 3.77
C PHE A 169 3.02 -0.46 2.30
N GLY A 170 2.58 0.67 1.76
CA GLY A 170 2.12 0.79 0.37
C GLY A 170 3.20 0.41 -0.65
N PHE A 171 4.43 0.81 -0.43
CA PHE A 171 5.54 0.43 -1.31
C PHE A 171 5.75 -1.08 -1.34
N ALA A 172 5.75 -1.75 -0.19
CA ALA A 172 5.88 -3.21 -0.13
C ALA A 172 4.64 -3.93 -0.69
N PHE A 173 3.45 -3.51 -0.26
CA PHE A 173 2.17 -4.11 -0.67
C PHE A 173 1.93 -3.98 -2.18
N LEU A 174 2.09 -2.77 -2.75
CA LEU A 174 1.84 -2.53 -4.17
C LEU A 174 2.93 -3.16 -5.05
N SER A 175 4.18 -3.21 -4.61
CA SER A 175 5.25 -3.91 -5.33
C SER A 175 4.91 -5.39 -5.52
N LEU A 176 4.45 -6.04 -4.47
CA LEU A 176 4.03 -7.45 -4.50
C LEU A 176 2.76 -7.65 -5.33
N LEU A 177 1.74 -6.80 -5.15
CA LEU A 177 0.49 -6.84 -5.90
C LEU A 177 0.72 -6.75 -7.42
N LEU A 178 1.62 -5.85 -7.83
CA LEU A 178 1.90 -5.55 -9.23
C LEU A 178 3.04 -6.40 -9.82
N ASN A 179 3.64 -7.27 -9.01
CA ASN A 179 4.81 -8.07 -9.39
C ASN A 179 5.99 -7.21 -9.87
N ILE A 180 6.17 -6.03 -9.25
CA ILE A 180 7.29 -5.13 -9.49
C ILE A 180 8.27 -5.26 -8.31
N PRO A 181 9.58 -5.47 -8.53
CA PRO A 181 10.54 -5.54 -7.44
C PRO A 181 10.46 -4.32 -6.50
N TYR A 182 10.44 -4.56 -5.19
CA TYR A 182 10.36 -3.49 -4.18
C TYR A 182 11.42 -2.39 -4.38
N PRO A 183 12.71 -2.71 -4.66
CA PRO A 183 13.73 -1.69 -4.95
C PRO A 183 13.34 -0.74 -6.07
N ILE A 184 12.73 -1.28 -7.13
CA ILE A 184 12.26 -0.48 -8.27
C ILE A 184 11.05 0.35 -7.86
N PHE A 185 10.08 -0.26 -7.18
CA PHE A 185 8.84 0.42 -6.81
C PHE A 185 9.10 1.59 -5.86
N CYS A 186 9.79 1.37 -4.74
CA CYS A 186 10.00 2.39 -3.72
C CYS A 186 10.95 3.52 -4.11
N THR A 187 11.74 3.35 -5.19
CA THR A 187 12.68 4.38 -5.69
C THR A 187 12.18 5.10 -6.95
N ARG A 188 11.10 4.63 -7.58
CA ARG A 188 10.58 5.21 -8.84
C ARG A 188 9.16 5.76 -8.73
N PHE A 189 8.43 5.35 -7.70
CA PHE A 189 7.06 5.78 -7.50
C PHE A 189 6.90 6.50 -6.17
N GLU A 190 5.95 7.43 -6.11
CA GLU A 190 5.60 8.16 -4.89
C GLU A 190 4.18 7.78 -4.46
N LEU A 191 3.94 7.80 -3.15
CA LEU A 191 2.63 7.69 -2.54
C LEU A 191 2.48 8.88 -1.58
N GLY A 192 1.92 9.99 -2.07
CA GLY A 192 1.79 11.23 -1.30
C GLY A 192 0.69 11.18 -0.25
N LEU A 193 0.70 12.14 0.68
CA LEU A 193 -0.26 12.24 1.78
C LEU A 193 -1.67 12.48 1.25
N ALA A 194 -2.62 11.66 1.67
CA ALA A 194 -4.03 11.68 1.23
C ALA A 194 -4.21 11.52 -0.28
N GLU A 195 -3.21 11.04 -1.00
CA GLU A 195 -3.30 10.78 -2.43
C GLU A 195 -3.92 9.43 -2.72
N ILE A 196 -4.56 9.33 -3.90
CA ILE A 196 -5.37 8.19 -4.31
C ILE A 196 -4.69 7.45 -5.45
N THR A 197 -4.50 6.14 -5.29
CA THR A 197 -4.05 5.23 -6.34
C THR A 197 -5.20 4.31 -6.73
N LEU A 198 -5.46 4.19 -8.04
CA LEU A 198 -6.53 3.37 -8.60
C LEU A 198 -5.93 2.16 -9.32
N ILE A 199 -6.38 0.97 -8.94
CA ILE A 199 -5.92 -0.30 -9.51
C ILE A 199 -7.14 -1.11 -9.96
N GLU A 200 -7.18 -1.41 -11.23
CA GLU A 200 -8.25 -2.18 -11.84
C GLU A 200 -7.92 -3.68 -11.85
N PHE A 201 -8.90 -4.47 -11.44
CA PHE A 201 -8.92 -5.93 -11.57
C PHE A 201 -9.96 -6.32 -12.64
N GLU A 202 -9.59 -6.15 -13.89
CA GLU A 202 -10.41 -6.55 -15.04
C GLU A 202 -10.43 -8.09 -15.16
N ASN A 203 -11.60 -8.67 -15.35
CA ASN A 203 -11.71 -10.11 -15.65
C ASN A 203 -11.48 -10.37 -17.15
N LYS A 204 -10.45 -11.14 -17.44
CA LYS A 204 -10.14 -11.61 -18.80
C LYS A 204 -10.14 -13.13 -18.80
N GLU A 205 -11.24 -13.71 -19.25
CA GLU A 205 -11.39 -15.17 -19.36
C GLU A 205 -11.10 -15.93 -18.06
N GLY A 206 -11.57 -15.40 -16.94
CA GLY A 206 -11.38 -15.99 -15.60
C GLY A 206 -10.07 -15.61 -14.91
N TYR A 207 -9.31 -14.67 -15.47
CA TYR A 207 -8.07 -14.17 -14.89
C TYR A 207 -8.04 -12.64 -14.82
N SER A 208 -7.26 -12.12 -13.88
CA SER A 208 -6.99 -10.70 -13.75
C SER A 208 -5.50 -10.43 -13.59
N TYR A 209 -5.06 -9.32 -14.17
CA TYR A 209 -3.73 -8.76 -14.03
C TYR A 209 -3.92 -7.33 -13.49
N PRO A 210 -3.71 -7.08 -12.19
CA PRO A 210 -3.95 -5.77 -11.60
C PRO A 210 -3.22 -4.68 -12.36
N LYS A 211 -3.96 -3.65 -12.81
CA LYS A 211 -3.44 -2.56 -13.62
C LYS A 211 -3.63 -1.23 -12.90
N VAL A 212 -2.53 -0.51 -12.69
CA VAL A 212 -2.60 0.87 -12.18
C VAL A 212 -3.15 1.78 -13.28
N ILE A 213 -4.31 2.37 -13.03
CA ILE A 213 -4.94 3.34 -13.94
C ILE A 213 -4.71 4.79 -13.50
N SER A 214 -4.35 4.99 -12.23
CA SER A 214 -3.89 6.25 -11.68
C SER A 214 -3.02 5.99 -10.47
N LEU A 215 -1.86 6.63 -10.37
CA LEU A 215 -0.96 6.51 -9.23
C LEU A 215 -0.87 7.84 -8.50
N SER A 216 -1.08 7.81 -7.17
CA SER A 216 -0.84 8.94 -6.27
C SER A 216 -1.45 10.26 -6.78
N SER A 217 -2.72 10.22 -7.18
CA SER A 217 -3.43 11.41 -7.65
C SER A 217 -3.79 12.33 -6.48
N ASN A 218 -3.51 13.63 -6.64
CA ASN A 218 -3.80 14.68 -5.67
C ASN A 218 -4.79 15.75 -6.20
N SER A 219 -5.47 15.50 -7.30
CA SER A 219 -6.37 16.46 -7.94
C SER A 219 -7.50 16.94 -7.03
N HIS A 220 -7.91 16.12 -6.07
CA HIS A 220 -8.95 16.41 -5.08
C HIS A 220 -8.45 17.27 -3.91
N LEU A 221 -7.15 17.49 -3.78
CA LEU A 221 -6.53 18.30 -2.72
C LEU A 221 -6.32 19.77 -3.12
N ARG A 222 -6.71 20.14 -4.32
CA ARG A 222 -6.57 21.49 -4.89
C ARG A 222 -7.82 22.32 -4.73
#